data_5a82668c2da622a3725f8e21d3043f7d
#
_entry.id   5a82668c2da622a3725f8e21d3043f7d
#
_cell.length_a   1.000
_cell.length_b   1.000
_cell.length_c   1.000
_cell.angle_alpha   90.00
_cell.angle_beta   90.00
_cell.angle_gamma   90.00
#
_symmetry.space_group_name_H-M   'P 1'
#
loop_
_entity.id
_entity.type
_entity.pdbx_description
1 polymer ?
#
loop_
_entity_poly.entity_id
_entity_poly.type
_entity_poly.pdbx_seq_one_letter_code
_entity_poly.pdbx_strand_id
1 'polypeptide(L)'
;MRVRPKYSCDAAGTSLVYDERSVMRDRFHWARLLAFVTGLVNQELLLRNEYLAAENRILRGHLPSRLRLSDAERSTLGEIAKRLGRKALQDIARVAKPDTILAWYRRLVAHKFDGSRQRAYPGRPQVCPKLEALVVRFARENRSWGYDRIAGALANLGHRISDQTVGNILRRHNIAPAPERSRMTTWREFIRSHADVLAGADFFTVEVLSWRGLVTYYVLFFIEIGIRRVSLGGITRHPDSGWMEQVARNATMEKTGYLNRCRYLLHDRDNKFCREFRETLAAGGVKCMPLPARSPNLNAHAERWVRSIKEECLSKLILFGENSLRRVVSDFLEHFHQERNHQGMGNALLFPVPATCEGAPLKAIRCRERLGGLLKYYGRVA
;
A
#
# COMPACT_ATOMS: atom_id res chain seq x y z
N MET A 1 -55.35 -6.65 43.72
CA MET A 1 -56.37 -7.53 44.24
C MET A 1 -56.10 -7.73 45.74
N ARG A 2 -56.86 -7.03 46.58
CA ARG A 2 -56.74 -7.09 48.07
C ARG A 2 -57.48 -8.30 48.59
N VAL A 3 -56.83 -9.14 49.36
CA VAL A 3 -57.55 -10.18 50.18
C VAL A 3 -57.35 -9.82 51.65
N ARG A 4 -58.43 -9.53 52.30
CA ARG A 4 -58.52 -9.35 53.74
C ARG A 4 -58.74 -10.74 54.41
N PRO A 5 -58.16 -11.04 55.56
CA PRO A 5 -58.56 -12.16 56.34
C PRO A 5 -59.75 -11.81 57.28
N LYS A 6 -60.66 -12.74 57.38
CA LYS A 6 -61.85 -12.71 58.30
C LYS A 6 -61.44 -13.06 59.73
N TYR A 7 -61.97 -12.29 60.65
CA TYR A 7 -61.98 -12.62 62.09
C TYR A 7 -63.00 -13.66 62.41
N SER A 8 -62.60 -14.60 63.25
CA SER A 8 -63.52 -15.37 64.03
C SER A 8 -63.09 -15.25 65.48
N CYS A 9 -64.02 -14.77 66.32
CA CYS A 9 -63.93 -14.77 67.80
C CYS A 9 -64.26 -16.14 68.35
N ASP A 10 -63.44 -16.61 69.28
CA ASP A 10 -64.01 -17.39 70.42
C ASP A 10 -63.21 -17.12 71.68
N ALA A 11 -63.98 -16.96 72.76
CA ALA A 11 -63.56 -16.53 74.05
C ALA A 11 -63.12 -17.70 74.93
N ALA A 12 -61.99 -17.56 75.60
CA ALA A 12 -61.74 -18.16 76.90
C ALA A 12 -60.68 -17.42 77.66
N GLY A 13 -61.01 -16.74 78.70
CA GLY A 13 -60.15 -15.95 79.55
C GLY A 13 -59.15 -16.78 80.34
N THR A 14 -57.91 -16.43 80.30
CA THR A 14 -56.93 -16.69 81.34
C THR A 14 -55.99 -15.51 81.40
N SER A 15 -56.19 -14.64 82.38
CA SER A 15 -55.37 -13.51 82.68
C SER A 15 -54.02 -13.99 83.25
N LEU A 16 -52.97 -13.98 82.38
CA LEU A 16 -51.61 -14.03 82.83
C LEU A 16 -51.10 -12.56 83.00
N VAL A 17 -51.09 -12.16 84.25
CA VAL A 17 -50.46 -10.92 84.69
C VAL A 17 -48.98 -11.13 84.47
N TYR A 18 -48.42 -10.63 83.31
CA TYR A 18 -46.99 -10.51 83.09
C TYR A 18 -46.53 -9.37 83.99
N ASP A 19 -45.60 -9.70 84.93
CA ASP A 19 -44.93 -8.75 85.80
C ASP A 19 -44.01 -7.86 84.95
N GLU A 20 -44.51 -6.71 84.52
CA GLU A 20 -43.74 -5.72 83.74
C GLU A 20 -42.46 -5.22 84.46
N ARG A 21 -42.34 -5.48 85.77
CA ARG A 21 -41.14 -5.09 86.52
C ARG A 21 -39.98 -6.04 86.34
N SER A 22 -40.20 -7.31 86.00
CA SER A 22 -39.08 -8.24 85.74
C SER A 22 -38.44 -8.01 84.33
N VAL A 23 -39.25 -7.72 83.32
CA VAL A 23 -38.78 -7.44 81.95
C VAL A 23 -38.01 -6.11 81.85
N MET A 24 -38.39 -5.12 82.66
CA MET A 24 -37.63 -3.84 82.73
C MET A 24 -36.28 -4.02 83.43
N ARG A 25 -36.17 -4.87 84.46
CA ARG A 25 -34.89 -5.15 85.13
C ARG A 25 -33.88 -5.83 84.23
N ASP A 26 -34.24 -6.79 83.43
CA ASP A 26 -33.38 -7.49 82.53
C ASP A 26 -32.89 -6.58 81.34
N ARG A 27 -33.76 -5.73 80.82
CA ARG A 27 -33.35 -4.74 79.78
C ARG A 27 -32.32 -3.75 80.31
N PHE A 28 -32.43 -3.36 81.60
CA PHE A 28 -31.45 -2.47 82.22
C PHE A 28 -30.03 -3.10 82.39
N HIS A 29 -30.04 -4.41 82.72
CA HIS A 29 -28.78 -5.15 82.85
C HIS A 29 -28.09 -5.37 81.52
N TRP A 30 -28.80 -5.71 80.45
CA TRP A 30 -28.27 -5.85 79.05
C TRP A 30 -27.77 -4.51 78.50
N ALA A 31 -28.51 -3.46 78.78
CA ALA A 31 -28.08 -2.12 78.35
C ALA A 31 -26.74 -1.65 79.02
N ARG A 32 -26.62 -1.95 80.31
CA ARG A 32 -25.38 -1.69 81.07
C ARG A 32 -24.21 -2.55 80.60
N LEU A 33 -24.45 -3.82 80.36
CA LEU A 33 -23.50 -4.77 79.88
C LEU A 33 -23.03 -4.36 78.45
N LEU A 34 -23.98 -4.01 77.59
CA LEU A 34 -23.66 -3.48 76.24
C LEU A 34 -22.87 -2.18 76.32
N ALA A 35 -23.22 -1.23 77.20
CA ALA A 35 -22.48 0.00 77.38
C ALA A 35 -21.07 -0.25 77.92
N PHE A 36 -20.89 -1.20 78.82
CA PHE A 36 -19.59 -1.59 79.37
C PHE A 36 -18.72 -2.26 78.34
N VAL A 37 -19.25 -3.22 77.59
CA VAL A 37 -18.54 -3.92 76.49
C VAL A 37 -18.17 -2.91 75.37
N THR A 38 -19.11 -2.04 75.03
CA THR A 38 -18.87 -0.99 74.02
C THR A 38 -17.78 -0.01 74.50
N GLY A 39 -17.76 0.33 75.77
CA GLY A 39 -16.73 1.15 76.38
C GLY A 39 -15.33 0.51 76.34
N LEU A 40 -15.25 -0.78 76.71
CA LEU A 40 -14.01 -1.54 76.64
C LEU A 40 -13.48 -1.69 75.20
N VAL A 41 -14.38 -2.02 74.25
CA VAL A 41 -14.00 -2.14 72.82
C VAL A 41 -13.52 -0.78 72.26
N ASN A 42 -14.19 0.32 72.65
CA ASN A 42 -13.76 1.65 72.22
C ASN A 42 -12.39 2.02 72.83
N GLN A 43 -12.14 1.66 74.11
CA GLN A 43 -10.87 1.94 74.75
C GLN A 43 -9.73 1.14 74.11
N GLU A 44 -9.93 -0.12 73.80
CA GLU A 44 -8.95 -0.93 73.06
C GLU A 44 -8.69 -0.40 71.64
N LEU A 45 -9.74 0.00 70.94
CA LEU A 45 -9.59 0.62 69.60
C LEU A 45 -8.85 1.94 69.64
N LEU A 46 -9.08 2.77 70.66
CA LEU A 46 -8.31 4.00 70.85
C LEU A 46 -6.82 3.71 71.04
N LEU A 47 -6.46 2.79 71.93
CA LEU A 47 -5.07 2.41 72.17
C LEU A 47 -4.38 1.84 70.89
N ARG A 48 -5.09 1.01 70.14
CA ARG A 48 -4.61 0.48 68.83
C ARG A 48 -4.38 1.62 67.83
N ASN A 49 -5.31 2.58 67.76
CA ASN A 49 -5.17 3.75 66.88
C ASN A 49 -4.01 4.64 67.26
N GLU A 50 -3.80 4.84 68.57
CA GLU A 50 -2.65 5.60 69.08
C GLU A 50 -1.31 4.93 68.74
N TYR A 51 -1.23 3.59 68.93
CA TYR A 51 -0.05 2.82 68.55
C TYR A 51 0.23 2.93 67.07
N LEU A 52 -0.75 2.68 66.17
CA LEU A 52 -0.63 2.80 64.74
C LEU A 52 -0.25 4.19 64.29
N ALA A 53 -0.78 5.23 64.97
CA ALA A 53 -0.39 6.63 64.67
C ALA A 53 1.07 6.93 65.04
N ALA A 54 1.55 6.40 66.17
CA ALA A 54 2.92 6.52 66.61
C ALA A 54 3.87 5.75 65.63
N GLU A 55 3.55 4.49 65.33
CA GLU A 55 4.30 3.68 64.39
C GLU A 55 4.40 4.32 63.02
N ASN A 56 3.29 4.79 62.45
CA ASN A 56 3.26 5.51 61.19
C ASN A 56 4.11 6.79 61.23
N ARG A 57 4.20 7.46 62.34
CA ARG A 57 5.05 8.66 62.53
C ARG A 57 6.54 8.29 62.45
N ILE A 58 6.93 7.20 63.12
CA ILE A 58 8.30 6.68 63.12
C ILE A 58 8.68 6.22 61.73
N LEU A 59 7.84 5.35 61.08
CA LEU A 59 8.11 4.83 59.73
C LEU A 59 8.28 5.98 58.71
N ARG A 60 7.47 7.02 58.82
CA ARG A 60 7.62 8.18 57.97
C ARG A 60 8.91 8.95 58.14
N GLY A 61 9.50 8.98 59.33
CA GLY A 61 10.82 9.56 59.56
C GLY A 61 11.92 8.88 58.74
N HIS A 62 11.72 7.61 58.40
CA HIS A 62 12.64 6.82 57.59
C HIS A 62 12.34 6.78 56.10
N LEU A 63 11.19 7.28 55.65
CA LEU A 63 10.78 7.31 54.25
C LEU A 63 11.16 8.59 53.54
N PRO A 64 11.41 8.58 52.21
CA PRO A 64 11.68 9.78 51.44
C PRO A 64 10.50 10.75 51.48
N SER A 65 10.79 12.04 51.41
CA SER A 65 9.82 13.14 51.51
C SER A 65 8.67 13.04 50.52
N ARG A 66 8.87 12.37 49.39
CA ARG A 66 7.86 12.12 48.33
C ARG A 66 7.64 10.63 48.09
N LEU A 67 6.58 10.10 48.65
CA LEU A 67 6.14 8.71 48.38
C LEU A 67 5.46 8.61 47.00
N ARG A 68 5.91 7.65 46.21
CA ARG A 68 5.23 7.26 44.95
C ARG A 68 4.31 6.08 45.25
N LEU A 69 3.01 6.34 45.30
CA LEU A 69 2.00 5.29 45.49
C LEU A 69 1.65 4.65 44.15
N SER A 70 1.48 3.35 44.17
CA SER A 70 0.91 2.58 43.09
C SER A 70 -0.60 2.84 42.96
N ASP A 71 -1.21 2.46 41.83
CA ASP A 71 -2.64 2.64 41.62
C ASP A 71 -3.49 1.77 42.56
N ALA A 72 -3.00 0.59 42.95
CA ALA A 72 -3.66 -0.26 43.96
C ALA A 72 -3.68 0.41 45.33
N GLU A 73 -2.58 1.00 45.78
CA GLU A 73 -2.48 1.72 47.05
C GLU A 73 -3.38 2.97 47.07
N ARG A 74 -3.42 3.72 45.96
CA ARG A 74 -4.34 4.87 45.80
C ARG A 74 -5.80 4.45 45.85
N SER A 75 -6.10 3.30 45.28
CA SER A 75 -7.45 2.71 45.28
C SER A 75 -7.87 2.40 46.71
N THR A 76 -7.04 1.65 47.44
CA THR A 76 -7.34 1.25 48.84
C THR A 76 -7.51 2.47 49.75
N LEU A 77 -6.61 3.45 49.67
CA LEU A 77 -6.71 4.68 50.42
C LEU A 77 -7.94 5.49 50.04
N GLY A 78 -8.30 5.55 48.76
CA GLY A 78 -9.47 6.27 48.27
C GLY A 78 -10.80 5.66 48.76
N GLU A 79 -10.90 4.34 48.77
CA GLU A 79 -12.11 3.61 49.27
C GLU A 79 -12.30 3.80 50.76
N ILE A 80 -11.24 3.69 51.59
CA ILE A 80 -11.29 3.92 53.01
C ILE A 80 -11.62 5.37 53.29
N ALA A 81 -11.00 6.29 52.60
CA ALA A 81 -11.20 7.72 52.74
C ALA A 81 -12.65 8.16 52.49
N LYS A 82 -13.31 7.52 51.51
CA LYS A 82 -14.75 7.79 51.26
C LYS A 82 -15.65 7.47 52.45
N ARG A 83 -15.33 6.40 53.17
CA ARG A 83 -16.09 5.98 54.36
C ARG A 83 -15.81 6.89 55.55
N LEU A 84 -14.56 7.34 55.75
CA LEU A 84 -14.14 8.23 56.85
C LEU A 84 -14.67 9.66 56.67
N GLY A 85 -14.76 10.13 55.48
CA GLY A 85 -15.15 11.50 55.19
C GLY A 85 -14.03 12.53 55.35
N ARG A 86 -14.26 13.74 54.82
CA ARG A 86 -13.22 14.81 54.73
C ARG A 86 -12.72 15.28 56.10
N LYS A 87 -13.60 15.42 57.10
CA LYS A 87 -13.19 15.91 58.44
C LYS A 87 -12.21 14.95 59.10
N ALA A 88 -12.55 13.66 59.19
CA ALA A 88 -11.64 12.66 59.74
C ALA A 88 -10.32 12.53 59.02
N LEU A 89 -10.34 12.70 57.69
CA LEU A 89 -9.12 12.68 56.88
C LEU A 89 -8.19 13.85 57.17
N GLN A 90 -8.68 15.01 57.60
CA GLN A 90 -7.84 16.14 57.98
C GLN A 90 -6.91 15.82 59.13
N ASP A 91 -7.39 15.03 60.07
CA ASP A 91 -6.64 14.66 61.29
C ASP A 91 -5.70 13.47 61.04
N ILE A 92 -6.10 12.51 60.22
CA ILE A 92 -5.43 11.21 60.05
C ILE A 92 -4.54 11.16 58.80
N ALA A 93 -4.94 11.81 57.68
CA ALA A 93 -4.24 11.68 56.41
C ALA A 93 -2.89 12.41 56.41
N ARG A 94 -1.83 11.64 56.26
CA ARG A 94 -0.46 12.16 56.22
C ARG A 94 0.26 11.92 54.91
N VAL A 95 -0.23 10.98 54.06
CA VAL A 95 0.40 10.59 52.79
C VAL A 95 0.12 11.59 51.67
N ALA A 96 -1.11 12.11 51.64
CA ALA A 96 -1.55 13.13 50.71
C ALA A 96 -2.65 13.99 51.33
N LYS A 97 -2.93 15.15 50.73
CA LYS A 97 -4.03 16.01 51.17
C LYS A 97 -5.36 15.30 51.05
N PRO A 98 -6.33 15.51 51.99
CA PRO A 98 -7.67 14.87 51.96
C PRO A 98 -8.35 14.98 50.60
N ASP A 99 -8.30 16.12 49.96
CA ASP A 99 -8.93 16.36 48.65
C ASP A 99 -8.27 15.53 47.52
N THR A 100 -6.97 15.29 47.62
CA THR A 100 -6.23 14.45 46.69
C THR A 100 -6.67 12.97 46.81
N ILE A 101 -6.80 12.49 48.06
CA ILE A 101 -7.23 11.10 48.33
C ILE A 101 -8.67 10.87 47.84
N LEU A 102 -9.56 11.83 48.15
CA LEU A 102 -10.96 11.76 47.64
C LEU A 102 -11.05 11.92 46.11
N ALA A 103 -10.10 12.64 45.49
CA ALA A 103 -10.02 12.68 44.02
C ALA A 103 -9.62 11.32 43.42
N TRP A 104 -8.76 10.54 44.10
CA TRP A 104 -8.47 9.17 43.66
C TRP A 104 -9.72 8.28 43.65
N TYR A 105 -10.55 8.37 44.71
CA TYR A 105 -11.83 7.65 44.75
C TYR A 105 -12.74 8.05 43.58
N ARG A 106 -12.88 9.36 43.32
CA ARG A 106 -13.69 9.85 42.18
C ARG A 106 -13.21 9.32 40.85
N ARG A 107 -11.90 9.25 40.63
CA ARG A 107 -11.31 8.66 39.42
C ARG A 107 -11.61 7.17 39.32
N LEU A 108 -11.49 6.43 40.41
CA LEU A 108 -11.85 5.01 40.47
C LEU A 108 -13.29 4.77 40.07
N VAL A 109 -14.23 5.53 40.64
CA VAL A 109 -15.65 5.43 40.30
C VAL A 109 -15.87 5.78 38.80
N ALA A 110 -15.25 6.85 38.34
CA ALA A 110 -15.35 7.25 36.94
C ALA A 110 -14.83 6.15 35.99
N HIS A 111 -13.70 5.52 36.29
CA HIS A 111 -13.16 4.41 35.50
C HIS A 111 -14.02 3.13 35.59
N LYS A 112 -14.52 2.78 36.77
CA LYS A 112 -15.35 1.60 36.99
C LYS A 112 -16.70 1.68 36.24
N PHE A 113 -17.24 2.88 36.13
CA PHE A 113 -18.54 3.14 35.48
C PHE A 113 -18.40 3.82 34.13
N ASP A 114 -17.17 3.88 33.57
CA ASP A 114 -16.93 4.43 32.25
C ASP A 114 -17.39 3.46 31.16
N GLY A 115 -18.64 3.62 30.73
CA GLY A 115 -19.22 2.91 29.60
C GLY A 115 -18.85 3.49 28.23
N SER A 116 -17.95 4.49 28.18
CA SER A 116 -17.57 5.15 26.91
C SER A 116 -17.00 4.16 25.88
N ARG A 117 -16.23 3.16 26.33
CA ARG A 117 -15.67 2.10 25.48
C ARG A 117 -16.73 1.15 24.91
N GLN A 118 -17.89 1.03 25.56
CA GLN A 118 -19.00 0.16 25.10
C GLN A 118 -20.08 0.95 24.36
N ARG A 119 -20.01 2.28 24.36
CA ARG A 119 -20.91 3.11 23.58
C ARG A 119 -20.51 3.08 22.14
N ALA A 120 -21.10 2.19 21.35
CA ALA A 120 -21.12 2.29 19.90
C ALA A 120 -21.93 3.54 19.53
N TYR A 121 -21.27 4.71 19.49
CA TYR A 121 -21.88 5.86 18.82
C TYR A 121 -22.01 5.49 17.35
N PRO A 122 -23.22 5.52 16.79
CA PRO A 122 -23.41 5.26 15.36
C PRO A 122 -22.82 6.36 14.50
N GLY A 123 -21.79 7.00 14.84
CA GLY A 123 -21.04 7.98 14.05
C GLY A 123 -21.79 8.60 12.86
N ARG A 124 -21.15 9.46 12.12
CA ARG A 124 -21.70 9.93 10.85
C ARG A 124 -21.87 8.72 9.89
N PRO A 125 -23.01 8.57 9.19
CA PRO A 125 -23.21 7.50 8.22
C PRO A 125 -22.05 7.40 7.25
N GLN A 126 -21.65 6.18 6.94
CA GLN A 126 -20.56 5.94 5.99
C GLN A 126 -20.98 6.39 4.60
N VAL A 127 -20.01 6.84 3.82
CA VAL A 127 -20.20 7.18 2.41
C VAL A 127 -20.68 5.94 1.65
N CYS A 128 -21.63 6.13 0.72
CA CYS A 128 -22.15 5.05 -0.11
C CYS A 128 -21.00 4.25 -0.77
N PRO A 129 -21.03 2.90 -0.74
CA PRO A 129 -19.95 2.06 -1.30
C PRO A 129 -19.64 2.35 -2.76
N LYS A 130 -20.63 2.73 -3.56
CA LYS A 130 -20.44 3.13 -4.97
C LYS A 130 -19.57 4.38 -5.10
N LEU A 131 -19.78 5.38 -4.22
CA LEU A 131 -19.00 6.60 -4.22
C LEU A 131 -17.59 6.37 -3.68
N GLU A 132 -17.44 5.50 -2.67
CA GLU A 132 -16.14 5.09 -2.17
C GLU A 132 -15.31 4.39 -3.26
N ALA A 133 -15.92 3.51 -4.04
CA ALA A 133 -15.27 2.86 -5.19
C ALA A 133 -14.80 3.87 -6.26
N LEU A 134 -15.58 4.93 -6.52
CA LEU A 134 -15.18 6.00 -7.44
C LEU A 134 -13.99 6.80 -6.93
N VAL A 135 -13.94 7.12 -5.62
CA VAL A 135 -12.78 7.79 -5.01
C VAL A 135 -11.51 6.95 -5.19
N VAL A 136 -11.59 5.67 -4.89
CA VAL A 136 -10.46 4.72 -5.04
C VAL A 136 -10.03 4.61 -6.49
N ARG A 137 -10.97 4.52 -7.42
CA ARG A 137 -10.73 4.46 -8.86
C ARG A 137 -10.00 5.72 -9.34
N PHE A 138 -10.51 6.92 -9.02
CA PHE A 138 -9.89 8.18 -9.43
C PHE A 138 -8.47 8.33 -8.89
N ALA A 139 -8.23 7.91 -7.64
CA ALA A 139 -6.89 7.95 -7.06
C ALA A 139 -5.91 6.97 -7.71
N ARG A 140 -6.37 5.81 -8.16
CA ARG A 140 -5.55 4.80 -8.85
C ARG A 140 -5.25 5.17 -10.30
N GLU A 141 -6.25 5.67 -11.00
CA GLU A 141 -6.11 6.09 -12.40
C GLU A 141 -5.28 7.38 -12.51
N ASN A 142 -5.37 8.28 -11.53
CA ASN A 142 -4.72 9.59 -11.54
C ASN A 142 -3.84 9.77 -10.30
N ARG A 143 -2.65 9.20 -10.33
CA ARG A 143 -1.74 9.18 -9.18
C ARG A 143 -1.28 10.56 -8.69
N SER A 144 -1.27 11.55 -9.56
CA SER A 144 -0.91 12.94 -9.25
C SER A 144 -2.06 13.76 -8.66
N TRP A 145 -3.30 13.24 -8.62
CA TRP A 145 -4.44 14.00 -8.13
C TRP A 145 -4.44 14.07 -6.60
N GLY A 146 -4.41 15.26 -6.05
CA GLY A 146 -4.66 15.52 -4.64
C GLY A 146 -6.11 15.29 -4.25
N TYR A 147 -6.38 15.35 -2.96
CA TYR A 147 -7.73 15.15 -2.42
C TYR A 147 -8.75 16.15 -2.98
N ASP A 148 -8.36 17.44 -3.07
CA ASP A 148 -9.21 18.50 -3.63
C ASP A 148 -9.60 18.23 -5.10
N ARG A 149 -8.64 17.76 -5.89
CA ARG A 149 -8.90 17.47 -7.31
C ARG A 149 -9.82 16.27 -7.48
N ILE A 150 -9.69 15.26 -6.64
CA ILE A 150 -10.61 14.11 -6.60
C ILE A 150 -12.01 14.56 -6.16
N ALA A 151 -12.10 15.40 -5.11
CA ALA A 151 -13.36 15.96 -4.64
C ALA A 151 -14.03 16.82 -5.73
N GLY A 152 -13.26 17.65 -6.44
CA GLY A 152 -13.75 18.45 -7.57
C GLY A 152 -14.27 17.60 -8.73
N ALA A 153 -13.55 16.52 -9.09
CA ALA A 153 -13.99 15.60 -10.13
C ALA A 153 -15.31 14.89 -9.75
N LEU A 154 -15.47 14.52 -8.47
CA LEU A 154 -16.72 13.95 -7.96
C LEU A 154 -17.86 14.99 -7.94
N ALA A 155 -17.56 16.25 -7.64
CA ALA A 155 -18.55 17.33 -7.70
C ALA A 155 -19.10 17.53 -9.12
N ASN A 156 -18.26 17.38 -10.15
CA ASN A 156 -18.69 17.41 -11.56
C ASN A 156 -19.65 16.26 -11.91
N LEU A 157 -19.59 15.15 -11.16
CA LEU A 157 -20.53 14.02 -11.27
C LEU A 157 -21.76 14.15 -10.36
N GLY A 158 -21.94 15.32 -9.70
CA GLY A 158 -23.04 15.59 -8.79
C GLY A 158 -22.81 15.10 -7.34
N HIS A 159 -21.63 14.59 -7.01
CA HIS A 159 -21.31 14.09 -5.67
C HIS A 159 -20.43 15.07 -4.89
N ARG A 160 -21.01 15.78 -3.92
CA ARG A 160 -20.26 16.70 -3.06
C ARG A 160 -19.76 15.99 -1.80
N ILE A 161 -18.46 15.80 -1.72
CA ILE A 161 -17.77 15.30 -0.53
C ILE A 161 -16.57 16.19 -0.24
N SER A 162 -16.18 16.28 1.05
CA SER A 162 -14.99 17.04 1.43
C SER A 162 -13.70 16.28 1.10
N ASP A 163 -12.63 17.04 0.90
CA ASP A 163 -11.25 16.57 0.76
C ASP A 163 -10.83 15.65 1.91
N GLN A 164 -11.22 16.01 3.14
CA GLN A 164 -10.99 15.17 4.33
C GLN A 164 -11.67 13.80 4.23
N THR A 165 -12.88 13.76 3.67
CA THR A 165 -13.58 12.49 3.44
C THR A 165 -12.87 11.65 2.39
N VAL A 166 -12.39 12.28 1.30
CA VAL A 166 -11.54 11.61 0.29
C VAL A 166 -10.28 11.05 0.95
N GLY A 167 -9.57 11.85 1.76
CA GLY A 167 -8.38 11.42 2.49
C GLY A 167 -8.64 10.24 3.44
N ASN A 168 -9.77 10.24 4.17
CA ASN A 168 -10.14 9.15 5.07
C ASN A 168 -10.47 7.85 4.31
N ILE A 169 -11.15 7.95 3.16
CA ILE A 169 -11.43 6.81 2.28
C ILE A 169 -10.11 6.21 1.77
N LEU A 170 -9.24 7.03 1.23
CA LEU A 170 -7.97 6.56 0.66
C LEU A 170 -7.08 5.92 1.73
N ARG A 171 -7.05 6.46 2.95
CA ARG A 171 -6.32 5.86 4.08
C ARG A 171 -6.86 4.49 4.48
N ARG A 172 -8.20 4.31 4.49
CA ARG A 172 -8.82 3.00 4.75
C ARG A 172 -8.42 1.95 3.70
N HIS A 173 -8.22 2.36 2.46
CA HIS A 173 -7.78 1.49 1.36
C HIS A 173 -6.26 1.41 1.21
N ASN A 174 -5.48 1.89 2.19
CA ASN A 174 -4.01 1.92 2.17
C ASN A 174 -3.43 2.61 0.91
N ILE A 175 -4.10 3.65 0.42
CA ILE A 175 -3.65 4.44 -0.72
C ILE A 175 -2.95 5.69 -0.18
N ALA A 176 -1.66 5.82 -0.45
CA ALA A 176 -0.83 6.94 -0.03
C ALA A 176 -1.31 8.29 -0.63
N PRO A 177 -0.99 9.43 0.00
CA PRO A 177 -1.29 10.77 -0.53
C PRO A 177 -0.59 11.02 -1.89
N ALA A 178 -1.10 11.98 -2.68
CA ALA A 178 -0.65 12.25 -4.05
C ALA A 178 0.87 12.42 -4.23
N PRO A 179 1.60 13.15 -3.35
CA PRO A 179 3.05 13.29 -3.48
C PRO A 179 3.80 11.96 -3.43
N GLU A 180 3.35 11.02 -2.59
CA GLU A 180 3.94 9.69 -2.47
C GLU A 180 3.52 8.78 -3.62
N ARG A 181 2.25 8.85 -4.04
CA ARG A 181 1.75 8.10 -5.21
C ARG A 181 2.46 8.48 -6.50
N SER A 182 2.73 9.76 -6.72
CA SER A 182 3.40 10.24 -7.92
C SER A 182 4.87 9.80 -8.01
N ARG A 183 5.52 9.61 -6.87
CA ARG A 183 6.89 9.06 -6.81
C ARG A 183 6.96 7.58 -7.14
N MET A 184 5.85 6.87 -7.05
CA MET A 184 5.77 5.42 -7.25
C MET A 184 5.24 5.02 -8.64
N THR A 185 5.45 5.82 -9.68
CA THR A 185 5.14 5.42 -11.04
C THR A 185 6.00 4.20 -11.37
N THR A 186 5.36 3.06 -11.56
CA THR A 186 6.07 1.84 -11.92
C THR A 186 6.62 1.97 -13.34
N TRP A 187 7.76 1.33 -13.61
CA TRP A 187 8.33 1.28 -14.96
C TRP A 187 7.33 0.78 -16.02
N ARG A 188 6.49 -0.19 -15.66
CA ARG A 188 5.42 -0.68 -16.53
C ARG A 188 4.42 0.42 -16.94
N GLU A 189 4.05 1.29 -16.01
CA GLU A 189 3.14 2.40 -16.29
C GLU A 189 3.80 3.50 -17.09
N PHE A 190 5.08 3.77 -16.81
CA PHE A 190 5.89 4.67 -17.61
C PHE A 190 5.93 4.20 -19.06
N ILE A 191 6.28 2.93 -19.32
CA ILE A 191 6.30 2.37 -20.67
C ILE A 191 4.90 2.45 -21.32
N ARG A 192 3.83 2.10 -20.59
CA ARG A 192 2.47 2.13 -21.13
C ARG A 192 2.02 3.54 -21.53
N SER A 193 2.32 4.54 -20.70
CA SER A 193 1.91 5.94 -20.96
C SER A 193 2.77 6.64 -22.00
N HIS A 194 3.96 6.13 -22.30
CA HIS A 194 4.90 6.72 -23.27
C HIS A 194 5.20 5.79 -24.45
N ALA A 195 4.46 4.70 -24.62
CA ALA A 195 4.74 3.67 -25.62
C ALA A 195 4.92 4.23 -27.04
N ASP A 196 4.11 5.23 -27.41
CA ASP A 196 4.09 5.82 -28.73
C ASP A 196 5.31 6.73 -29.04
N VAL A 197 6.02 7.18 -27.98
CA VAL A 197 7.20 8.05 -28.11
C VAL A 197 8.47 7.36 -27.58
N LEU A 198 8.40 6.06 -27.34
CA LEU A 198 9.45 5.28 -26.71
C LEU A 198 10.03 4.28 -27.71
N ALA A 199 11.35 4.28 -27.84
CA ALA A 199 12.08 3.25 -28.55
C ALA A 199 13.03 2.49 -27.61
N GLY A 200 13.34 1.23 -27.96
CA GLY A 200 14.42 0.45 -27.37
C GLY A 200 15.55 0.28 -28.37
N ALA A 201 16.79 0.27 -27.91
CA ALA A 201 17.96 -0.12 -28.70
C ALA A 201 18.67 -1.28 -28.02
N ASP A 202 19.18 -2.19 -28.82
CA ASP A 202 19.95 -3.31 -28.33
C ASP A 202 20.91 -3.84 -29.40
N PHE A 203 21.92 -4.58 -28.96
CA PHE A 203 22.87 -5.28 -29.80
C PHE A 203 22.68 -6.79 -29.74
N PHE A 204 22.86 -7.45 -30.86
CA PHE A 204 23.14 -8.87 -30.87
C PHE A 204 24.32 -9.19 -31.78
N THR A 205 24.94 -10.32 -31.50
CA THR A 205 26.09 -10.79 -32.29
C THR A 205 25.69 -11.96 -33.17
N VAL A 206 26.32 -11.99 -34.34
CA VAL A 206 26.23 -13.05 -35.36
C VAL A 206 27.59 -13.45 -35.86
N GLU A 207 27.85 -14.75 -35.88
CA GLU A 207 29.06 -15.29 -36.49
C GLU A 207 28.85 -15.52 -37.99
N VAL A 208 29.74 -14.98 -38.81
CA VAL A 208 29.67 -15.04 -40.25
C VAL A 208 30.94 -15.68 -40.79
N LEU A 209 30.81 -16.64 -41.67
CA LEU A 209 31.93 -17.28 -42.31
C LEU A 209 32.57 -16.31 -43.33
N SER A 210 33.86 -16.15 -43.29
CA SER A 210 34.68 -15.40 -44.22
C SER A 210 35.81 -16.26 -44.75
N TRP A 211 36.52 -15.78 -45.78
CA TRP A 211 37.69 -16.47 -46.33
C TRP A 211 38.81 -16.71 -45.31
N ARG A 212 38.78 -15.97 -44.17
CA ARG A 212 39.77 -16.08 -43.09
C ARG A 212 39.23 -16.78 -41.84
N GLY A 213 38.05 -17.43 -41.92
CA GLY A 213 37.38 -18.07 -40.79
C GLY A 213 36.13 -17.35 -40.32
N LEU A 214 35.67 -17.69 -39.12
CA LEU A 214 34.49 -17.08 -38.50
C LEU A 214 34.82 -15.67 -37.98
N VAL A 215 33.97 -14.73 -38.32
CA VAL A 215 34.07 -13.32 -37.88
C VAL A 215 32.76 -12.94 -37.16
N THR A 216 32.89 -12.38 -35.99
CA THR A 216 31.72 -11.87 -35.21
C THR A 216 31.34 -10.49 -35.71
N TYR A 217 30.08 -10.33 -36.08
CA TYR A 217 29.47 -9.05 -36.40
C TYR A 217 28.51 -8.63 -35.29
N TYR A 218 28.50 -7.34 -34.96
CA TYR A 218 27.55 -6.68 -34.09
C TYR A 218 26.46 -6.07 -34.95
N VAL A 219 25.23 -6.37 -34.61
CA VAL A 219 24.02 -5.84 -35.24
C VAL A 219 23.31 -4.95 -34.26
N LEU A 220 23.26 -3.65 -34.53
CA LEU A 220 22.47 -2.69 -33.75
C LEU A 220 21.12 -2.51 -34.40
N PHE A 221 20.06 -2.57 -33.56
CA PHE A 221 18.71 -2.30 -34.03
C PHE A 221 17.97 -1.42 -33.03
N PHE A 222 16.89 -0.82 -33.51
CA PHE A 222 15.97 0.00 -32.72
C PHE A 222 14.58 -0.58 -32.88
N ILE A 223 13.79 -0.55 -31.81
CA ILE A 223 12.40 -0.99 -31.81
C ILE A 223 11.49 0.10 -31.23
N GLU A 224 10.54 0.60 -32.00
CA GLU A 224 9.48 1.48 -31.50
C GLU A 224 8.48 0.65 -30.69
N ILE A 225 8.33 0.94 -29.40
CA ILE A 225 7.61 0.06 -28.46
C ILE A 225 6.09 0.05 -28.72
N GLY A 226 5.52 1.18 -29.11
CA GLY A 226 4.08 1.31 -29.39
C GLY A 226 3.63 0.48 -30.58
N ILE A 227 4.30 0.64 -31.72
CA ILE A 227 3.95 -0.01 -33.00
C ILE A 227 4.80 -1.24 -33.31
N ARG A 228 5.83 -1.54 -32.50
CA ARG A 228 6.77 -2.66 -32.66
C ARG A 228 7.55 -2.64 -33.97
N ARG A 229 7.66 -1.48 -34.59
CA ARG A 229 8.51 -1.33 -35.77
C ARG A 229 9.96 -1.50 -35.37
N VAL A 230 10.68 -2.35 -36.08
CA VAL A 230 12.11 -2.56 -35.89
C VAL A 230 12.85 -1.91 -37.04
N SER A 231 13.90 -1.17 -36.73
CA SER A 231 14.79 -0.54 -37.73
C SER A 231 16.22 -1.01 -37.49
N LEU A 232 16.90 -1.37 -38.57
CA LEU A 232 18.28 -1.76 -38.50
C LEU A 232 19.15 -0.49 -38.34
N GLY A 233 19.85 -0.35 -37.22
CA GLY A 233 20.77 0.74 -36.96
C GLY A 233 22.08 0.60 -37.78
N GLY A 234 22.57 -0.62 -37.86
CA GLY A 234 23.75 -0.94 -38.65
C GLY A 234 24.38 -2.26 -38.28
N ILE A 235 25.33 -2.68 -39.10
CA ILE A 235 26.10 -3.91 -38.89
C ILE A 235 27.59 -3.53 -38.96
N THR A 236 28.37 -3.96 -37.98
CA THR A 236 29.80 -3.68 -37.92
C THR A 236 30.58 -4.78 -37.21
N ARG A 237 31.87 -4.90 -37.46
CA ARG A 237 32.78 -5.73 -36.66
C ARG A 237 33.25 -5.00 -35.40
N HIS A 238 33.34 -3.68 -35.49
CA HIS A 238 33.91 -2.82 -34.46
C HIS A 238 32.94 -1.66 -34.18
N PRO A 239 32.09 -1.77 -33.17
CA PRO A 239 31.15 -0.71 -32.77
C PRO A 239 31.91 0.34 -31.95
N ASP A 240 32.76 1.12 -32.62
CA ASP A 240 33.48 2.24 -32.03
C ASP A 240 32.61 3.50 -31.88
N SER A 241 33.11 4.52 -31.20
CA SER A 241 32.36 5.75 -30.92
C SER A 241 32.02 6.51 -32.23
N GLY A 242 32.88 6.54 -33.22
CA GLY A 242 32.64 7.20 -34.50
C GLY A 242 31.52 6.53 -35.30
N TRP A 243 31.49 5.19 -35.32
CA TRP A 243 30.41 4.43 -35.94
C TRP A 243 29.09 4.65 -35.20
N MET A 244 29.11 4.63 -33.87
CA MET A 244 27.93 4.89 -33.05
C MET A 244 27.35 6.29 -33.26
N GLU A 245 28.22 7.30 -33.32
CA GLU A 245 27.84 8.67 -33.62
C GLU A 245 27.20 8.80 -35.02
N GLN A 246 27.75 8.13 -36.05
CA GLN A 246 27.12 8.10 -37.34
C GLN A 246 25.75 7.40 -37.35
N VAL A 247 25.60 6.33 -36.62
CA VAL A 247 24.31 5.69 -36.46
C VAL A 247 23.30 6.63 -35.79
N ALA A 248 23.73 7.40 -34.78
CA ALA A 248 22.87 8.39 -34.12
C ALA A 248 22.42 9.48 -35.10
N ARG A 249 23.32 10.00 -35.92
CA ARG A 249 22.97 10.96 -37.00
C ARG A 249 21.93 10.38 -37.96
N ASN A 250 22.16 9.16 -38.43
CA ASN A 250 21.23 8.49 -39.35
C ASN A 250 19.84 8.26 -38.70
N ALA A 251 19.82 7.92 -37.41
CA ALA A 251 18.60 7.64 -36.67
C ALA A 251 17.71 8.87 -36.46
N THR A 252 18.31 10.06 -36.37
CA THR A 252 17.63 11.34 -36.13
C THR A 252 17.56 12.25 -37.35
N MET A 253 17.92 11.76 -38.54
CA MET A 253 17.86 12.51 -39.79
C MET A 253 16.45 13.01 -40.06
N GLU A 254 16.25 14.30 -40.37
CA GLU A 254 15.00 15.01 -40.40
C GLU A 254 13.87 14.31 -41.21
N LYS A 255 14.19 13.75 -42.38
CA LYS A 255 13.19 13.11 -43.26
C LYS A 255 13.18 11.60 -43.22
N THR A 256 14.29 10.97 -42.93
CA THR A 256 14.52 9.54 -43.07
C THR A 256 14.89 8.84 -41.75
N GLY A 257 15.09 9.61 -40.71
CA GLY A 257 15.41 9.10 -39.37
C GLY A 257 14.29 8.28 -38.77
N TYR A 258 14.61 7.07 -38.36
CA TYR A 258 13.63 6.16 -37.82
C TYR A 258 13.28 6.43 -36.35
N LEU A 259 13.96 7.38 -35.67
CA LEU A 259 13.63 7.81 -34.32
C LEU A 259 12.90 9.16 -34.28
N ASN A 260 12.53 9.76 -35.38
CA ASN A 260 11.89 11.09 -35.44
C ASN A 260 10.54 11.19 -34.67
N ARG A 261 9.88 10.07 -34.42
CA ARG A 261 8.64 10.00 -33.61
C ARG A 261 8.92 9.74 -32.14
N CYS A 262 10.14 9.35 -31.79
CA CYS A 262 10.51 8.95 -30.46
C CYS A 262 11.10 10.12 -29.67
N ARG A 263 10.75 10.23 -28.39
CA ARG A 263 11.35 11.19 -27.45
C ARG A 263 12.32 10.54 -26.49
N TYR A 264 12.18 9.23 -26.29
CA TYR A 264 13.00 8.48 -25.34
C TYR A 264 13.55 7.23 -26.00
N LEU A 265 14.82 6.96 -25.80
CA LEU A 265 15.49 5.73 -26.21
C LEU A 265 15.95 4.96 -24.98
N LEU A 266 15.41 3.77 -24.80
CA LEU A 266 15.86 2.82 -23.78
C LEU A 266 17.03 2.00 -24.34
N HIS A 267 18.08 1.90 -23.56
CA HIS A 267 19.21 1.04 -23.89
C HIS A 267 19.80 0.42 -22.62
N ASP A 268 20.53 -0.67 -22.77
CA ASP A 268 21.27 -1.25 -21.67
C ASP A 268 22.48 -0.35 -21.26
N ARG A 269 23.23 -0.76 -20.25
CA ARG A 269 24.41 -0.03 -19.78
C ARG A 269 25.69 -0.47 -20.50
N ASP A 270 25.58 -1.00 -21.72
CA ASP A 270 26.74 -1.36 -22.51
C ASP A 270 27.55 -0.11 -22.84
N ASN A 271 28.89 -0.19 -22.69
CA ASN A 271 29.82 0.88 -22.98
C ASN A 271 29.79 1.34 -24.43
N LYS A 272 29.25 0.52 -25.35
CA LYS A 272 29.02 0.88 -26.75
C LYS A 272 28.13 2.08 -26.93
N PHE A 273 27.13 2.26 -26.02
CA PHE A 273 26.29 3.46 -25.98
C PHE A 273 27.08 4.64 -25.37
N CYS A 274 28.11 5.07 -26.07
CA CYS A 274 29.07 6.09 -25.64
C CYS A 274 28.42 7.46 -25.42
N ARG A 275 29.19 8.40 -24.91
CA ARG A 275 28.74 9.77 -24.62
C ARG A 275 28.33 10.50 -25.90
N GLU A 276 29.14 10.41 -26.92
CA GLU A 276 28.96 11.06 -28.22
C GLU A 276 27.65 10.60 -28.90
N PHE A 277 27.37 9.31 -28.86
CA PHE A 277 26.09 8.76 -29.32
C PHE A 277 24.89 9.40 -28.62
N ARG A 278 24.94 9.50 -27.29
CA ARG A 278 23.87 10.09 -26.51
C ARG A 278 23.68 11.58 -26.75
N GLU A 279 24.76 12.31 -26.88
CA GLU A 279 24.76 13.75 -27.18
C GLU A 279 24.19 14.03 -28.58
N THR A 280 24.56 13.24 -29.58
CA THR A 280 24.03 13.34 -30.95
C THR A 280 22.50 13.05 -30.98
N LEU A 281 22.05 12.01 -30.29
CA LEU A 281 20.63 11.73 -30.19
C LEU A 281 19.86 12.84 -29.45
N ALA A 282 20.45 13.39 -28.39
CA ALA A 282 19.85 14.48 -27.63
C ALA A 282 19.72 15.76 -28.48
N ALA A 283 20.71 16.07 -29.32
CA ALA A 283 20.64 17.16 -30.31
C ALA A 283 19.51 16.93 -31.33
N GLY A 284 19.20 15.66 -31.67
CA GLY A 284 18.08 15.26 -32.50
C GLY A 284 16.74 15.15 -31.75
N GLY A 285 16.66 15.60 -30.47
CA GLY A 285 15.43 15.59 -29.67
C GLY A 285 15.10 14.25 -28.97
N VAL A 286 16.01 13.27 -29.04
CA VAL A 286 15.80 11.93 -28.44
C VAL A 286 16.63 11.78 -27.17
N LYS A 287 15.98 11.65 -26.03
CA LYS A 287 16.62 11.49 -24.73
C LYS A 287 16.94 10.03 -24.45
N CYS A 288 18.22 9.71 -24.29
CA CYS A 288 18.67 8.38 -23.88
C CYS A 288 18.37 8.10 -22.42
N MET A 289 17.81 6.94 -22.14
CA MET A 289 17.48 6.45 -20.80
C MET A 289 18.14 5.08 -20.57
N PRO A 290 19.25 5.03 -19.81
CA PRO A 290 19.87 3.76 -19.48
C PRO A 290 18.96 2.95 -18.56
N LEU A 291 18.79 1.68 -18.86
CA LEU A 291 17.97 0.77 -18.04
C LEU A 291 18.57 0.59 -16.64
N PRO A 292 17.74 0.45 -15.58
CA PRO A 292 18.22 0.10 -14.26
C PRO A 292 19.01 -1.21 -14.27
N ALA A 293 20.03 -1.30 -13.41
CA ALA A 293 20.80 -2.53 -13.29
C ALA A 293 19.92 -3.72 -12.90
N ARG A 294 20.20 -4.89 -13.45
CA ARG A 294 19.49 -6.15 -13.16
C ARG A 294 17.97 -6.13 -13.46
N SER A 295 17.58 -5.42 -14.49
CA SER A 295 16.18 -5.29 -14.89
C SER A 295 15.94 -5.79 -16.32
N PRO A 296 16.14 -7.08 -16.63
CA PRO A 296 16.04 -7.63 -17.98
C PRO A 296 14.65 -7.43 -18.60
N ASN A 297 13.60 -7.49 -17.81
CA ASN A 297 12.22 -7.34 -18.30
C ASN A 297 11.90 -5.96 -18.90
N LEU A 298 12.77 -4.99 -18.77
CA LEU A 298 12.51 -3.62 -19.21
C LEU A 298 12.77 -3.42 -20.72
N ASN A 299 13.53 -4.32 -21.36
CA ASN A 299 13.72 -4.35 -22.82
C ASN A 299 13.13 -5.63 -23.46
N ALA A 300 12.07 -6.14 -22.86
CA ALA A 300 11.44 -7.41 -23.26
C ALA A 300 11.03 -7.46 -24.75
N HIS A 301 10.74 -6.32 -25.37
CA HIS A 301 10.43 -6.25 -26.80
C HIS A 301 11.66 -6.48 -27.67
N ALA A 302 12.78 -5.88 -27.32
CA ALA A 302 14.05 -6.07 -28.03
C ALA A 302 14.57 -7.50 -27.86
N GLU A 303 14.59 -8.01 -26.62
CA GLU A 303 14.98 -9.41 -26.34
C GLU A 303 14.13 -10.44 -27.11
N ARG A 304 12.82 -10.22 -27.17
CA ARG A 304 11.91 -11.10 -27.91
C ARG A 304 12.18 -11.05 -29.40
N TRP A 305 12.46 -9.87 -29.95
CA TRP A 305 12.80 -9.74 -31.35
C TRP A 305 14.12 -10.44 -31.67
N VAL A 306 15.16 -10.25 -30.85
CA VAL A 306 16.46 -10.96 -31.00
C VAL A 306 16.26 -12.46 -30.95
N ARG A 307 15.42 -12.96 -30.04
CA ARG A 307 15.09 -14.38 -30.00
C ARG A 307 14.43 -14.84 -31.29
N SER A 308 13.44 -14.10 -31.79
CA SER A 308 12.73 -14.45 -33.01
C SER A 308 13.68 -14.52 -34.22
N ILE A 309 14.52 -13.51 -34.43
CA ILE A 309 15.45 -13.54 -35.59
C ILE A 309 16.48 -14.66 -35.47
N LYS A 310 16.96 -14.95 -34.27
CA LYS A 310 17.90 -16.06 -34.04
C LYS A 310 17.25 -17.40 -34.28
N GLU A 311 16.10 -17.69 -33.69
CA GLU A 311 15.44 -18.99 -33.76
C GLU A 311 14.77 -19.25 -35.13
N GLU A 312 14.16 -18.25 -35.72
CA GLU A 312 13.40 -18.39 -36.96
C GLU A 312 14.29 -18.29 -38.20
N CYS A 313 15.42 -17.63 -38.11
CA CYS A 313 16.25 -17.31 -39.28
C CYS A 313 17.75 -17.65 -39.11
N LEU A 314 18.46 -16.92 -38.24
CA LEU A 314 19.92 -16.97 -38.22
C LEU A 314 20.54 -18.32 -37.84
N SER A 315 19.86 -19.07 -36.94
CA SER A 315 20.31 -20.42 -36.52
C SER A 315 20.16 -21.48 -37.61
N LYS A 316 19.47 -21.16 -38.71
CA LYS A 316 19.16 -22.10 -39.80
C LYS A 316 19.92 -21.81 -41.07
N LEU A 317 20.79 -20.79 -41.08
CA LEU A 317 21.51 -20.33 -42.26
C LEU A 317 23.02 -20.26 -41.98
N ILE A 318 23.79 -20.63 -43.00
CA ILE A 318 25.24 -20.37 -43.03
C ILE A 318 25.46 -19.05 -43.78
N LEU A 319 26.01 -18.06 -43.10
CA LEU A 319 26.20 -16.72 -43.63
C LEU A 319 27.62 -16.58 -44.16
N PHE A 320 27.76 -16.11 -45.41
CA PHE A 320 29.06 -15.84 -46.05
C PHE A 320 29.25 -14.34 -46.29
N GLY A 321 30.15 -13.72 -45.52
CA GLY A 321 30.45 -12.30 -45.61
C GLY A 321 29.33 -11.39 -45.10
N GLU A 322 29.64 -10.12 -44.92
CA GLU A 322 28.72 -9.10 -44.37
C GLU A 322 27.48 -8.89 -45.25
N ASN A 323 27.62 -8.92 -46.56
CA ASN A 323 26.49 -8.72 -47.49
C ASN A 323 25.42 -9.80 -47.35
N SER A 324 25.84 -11.04 -47.12
CA SER A 324 24.89 -12.12 -46.82
C SER A 324 24.12 -11.87 -45.52
N LEU A 325 24.79 -11.47 -44.43
CA LEU A 325 24.15 -11.11 -43.18
C LEU A 325 23.19 -9.93 -43.36
N ARG A 326 23.59 -8.88 -44.05
CA ARG A 326 22.77 -7.69 -44.29
C ARG A 326 21.49 -8.04 -45.06
N ARG A 327 21.61 -8.83 -46.11
CA ARG A 327 20.48 -9.33 -46.89
C ARG A 327 19.50 -10.15 -46.04
N VAL A 328 20.02 -11.09 -45.28
CA VAL A 328 19.19 -11.96 -44.40
C VAL A 328 18.46 -11.17 -43.35
N VAL A 329 19.12 -10.21 -42.70
CA VAL A 329 18.47 -9.34 -41.69
C VAL A 329 17.38 -8.46 -42.33
N SER A 330 17.64 -7.92 -43.56
CA SER A 330 16.66 -7.11 -44.29
C SER A 330 15.42 -7.94 -44.69
N ASP A 331 15.61 -9.15 -45.24
CA ASP A 331 14.53 -10.05 -45.63
C ASP A 331 13.70 -10.48 -44.40
N PHE A 332 14.36 -10.74 -43.24
CA PHE A 332 13.67 -11.05 -42.01
C PHE A 332 12.87 -9.85 -41.47
N LEU A 333 13.40 -8.64 -41.52
CA LEU A 333 12.70 -7.42 -41.11
C LEU A 333 11.43 -7.20 -41.94
N GLU A 334 11.50 -7.42 -43.25
CA GLU A 334 10.36 -7.29 -44.14
C GLU A 334 9.29 -8.34 -43.82
N HIS A 335 9.71 -9.60 -43.64
CA HIS A 335 8.83 -10.68 -43.18
C HIS A 335 8.22 -10.36 -41.81
N PHE A 336 9.01 -9.92 -40.83
CA PHE A 336 8.57 -9.57 -39.48
C PHE A 336 7.50 -8.48 -39.48
N HIS A 337 7.62 -7.48 -40.34
CA HIS A 337 6.69 -6.36 -40.40
C HIS A 337 5.40 -6.68 -41.19
N GLN A 338 5.52 -7.35 -42.31
CA GLN A 338 4.41 -7.44 -43.29
C GLN A 338 3.78 -8.81 -43.38
N GLU A 339 4.48 -9.86 -42.95
CA GLU A 339 4.10 -11.24 -43.24
C GLU A 339 3.95 -12.11 -41.99
N ARG A 340 4.57 -11.75 -40.89
CA ARG A 340 4.55 -12.52 -39.66
C ARG A 340 3.39 -12.12 -38.75
N ASN A 341 2.61 -13.10 -38.29
CA ASN A 341 1.56 -12.88 -37.32
C ASN A 341 2.13 -12.69 -35.89
N HIS A 342 1.64 -11.70 -35.18
CA HIS A 342 2.12 -11.32 -33.84
C HIS A 342 1.12 -11.68 -32.75
N GLN A 343 1.38 -12.75 -31.99
CA GLN A 343 0.52 -13.22 -30.90
C GLN A 343 0.14 -12.11 -29.90
N GLY A 344 1.11 -11.28 -29.51
CA GLY A 344 0.84 -10.16 -28.58
C GLY A 344 0.04 -9.00 -29.19
N MET A 345 -0.38 -9.10 -30.46
CA MET A 345 -1.26 -8.16 -31.16
C MET A 345 -2.49 -8.88 -31.72
N GLY A 346 -2.94 -9.93 -31.03
CA GLY A 346 -4.10 -10.70 -31.49
C GLY A 346 -3.88 -11.47 -32.79
N ASN A 347 -2.64 -11.91 -33.05
CA ASN A 347 -2.22 -12.55 -34.30
C ASN A 347 -2.37 -11.67 -35.56
N ALA A 348 -2.40 -10.36 -35.42
CA ALA A 348 -2.38 -9.43 -36.54
C ALA A 348 -0.99 -9.24 -37.13
N LEU A 349 -0.91 -8.82 -38.39
CA LEU A 349 0.30 -8.29 -39.02
C LEU A 349 0.57 -6.88 -38.48
N LEU A 350 1.83 -6.48 -38.35
CA LEU A 350 2.17 -5.13 -37.87
C LEU A 350 1.85 -4.06 -38.92
N PHE A 351 2.24 -4.29 -40.16
CA PHE A 351 2.03 -3.35 -41.27
C PHE A 351 1.52 -4.14 -42.48
N PRO A 352 0.23 -4.54 -42.49
CA PRO A 352 -0.33 -5.30 -43.61
C PRO A 352 -0.26 -4.46 -44.87
N VAL A 353 0.19 -5.09 -45.95
CA VAL A 353 0.04 -4.51 -47.30
C VAL A 353 -1.47 -4.54 -47.60
N PRO A 354 -2.09 -3.44 -48.07
CA PRO A 354 -3.53 -3.46 -48.43
C PRO A 354 -3.84 -4.60 -49.35
N ALA A 355 -4.72 -5.52 -48.90
CA ALA A 355 -5.23 -6.56 -49.77
C ALA A 355 -6.21 -5.92 -50.77
N THR A 356 -5.97 -6.05 -52.05
CA THR A 356 -6.78 -5.49 -53.13
C THR A 356 -8.10 -6.22 -53.32
N CYS A 357 -8.36 -7.30 -52.59
CA CYS A 357 -9.58 -8.14 -52.79
C CYS A 357 -10.15 -8.66 -51.49
N GLU A 358 -11.21 -8.03 -50.96
CA GLU A 358 -12.17 -8.65 -50.07
C GLU A 358 -13.14 -9.54 -50.89
N GLY A 359 -13.16 -10.87 -50.63
CA GLY A 359 -14.15 -11.76 -51.19
C GLY A 359 -13.68 -12.76 -52.26
N ALA A 360 -12.41 -12.82 -52.58
CA ALA A 360 -11.90 -13.83 -53.55
C ALA A 360 -12.09 -15.29 -53.04
N PRO A 361 -12.45 -16.23 -53.89
CA PRO A 361 -12.66 -17.64 -53.51
C PRO A 361 -11.37 -18.29 -53.00
N LEU A 362 -11.52 -19.28 -52.10
CA LEU A 362 -10.43 -20.00 -51.42
C LEU A 362 -9.38 -20.65 -52.37
N LYS A 363 -9.68 -20.76 -53.66
CA LYS A 363 -8.81 -21.40 -54.69
C LYS A 363 -7.56 -20.60 -55.07
N ALA A 364 -7.43 -19.34 -54.63
CA ALA A 364 -6.32 -18.46 -55.00
C ALA A 364 -5.36 -18.16 -53.82
N ILE A 365 -4.87 -19.18 -53.13
CA ILE A 365 -3.86 -19.03 -52.08
C ILE A 365 -2.48 -19.06 -52.71
N ARG A 366 -1.66 -18.04 -52.49
CA ARG A 366 -0.26 -17.99 -52.89
C ARG A 366 0.65 -18.03 -51.68
N CYS A 367 1.68 -18.87 -51.75
CA CYS A 367 2.78 -18.86 -50.79
C CYS A 367 3.89 -17.93 -51.29
N ARG A 368 4.25 -16.90 -50.50
CA ARG A 368 5.44 -16.12 -50.73
C ARG A 368 6.55 -16.71 -49.87
N GLU A 369 7.67 -17.02 -50.49
CA GLU A 369 8.82 -17.61 -49.83
C GLU A 369 9.98 -16.63 -49.82
N ARG A 370 10.70 -16.54 -48.68
CA ARG A 370 11.93 -15.80 -48.53
C ARG A 370 13.04 -16.70 -48.02
N LEU A 371 14.28 -16.32 -48.28
CA LEU A 371 15.48 -17.04 -47.84
C LEU A 371 15.47 -18.53 -48.22
N GLY A 372 15.07 -18.83 -49.49
CA GLY A 372 15.03 -20.19 -49.97
C GLY A 372 13.92 -21.06 -49.40
N GLY A 373 12.78 -20.48 -49.01
CA GLY A 373 11.65 -21.16 -48.41
C GLY A 373 11.68 -21.31 -46.89
N LEU A 374 12.67 -20.68 -46.23
CA LEU A 374 12.79 -20.69 -44.80
C LEU A 374 11.67 -19.88 -44.13
N LEU A 375 11.34 -18.68 -44.69
CA LEU A 375 10.25 -17.84 -44.24
C LEU A 375 9.12 -17.92 -45.26
N LYS A 376 7.89 -18.22 -44.77
CA LYS A 376 6.71 -18.41 -45.61
C LYS A 376 5.58 -17.49 -45.16
N TYR A 377 4.91 -16.93 -46.15
CA TYR A 377 3.69 -16.17 -45.97
C TYR A 377 2.62 -16.62 -46.94
N TYR A 378 1.41 -16.88 -46.42
CA TYR A 378 0.28 -17.31 -47.22
C TYR A 378 -0.73 -16.17 -47.37
N GLY A 379 -0.89 -15.67 -48.58
CA GLY A 379 -1.84 -14.61 -48.91
C GLY A 379 -2.79 -15.03 -50.03
N ARG A 380 -3.83 -14.23 -50.21
CA ARG A 380 -4.73 -14.41 -51.38
C ARG A 380 -4.12 -13.70 -52.58
N VAL A 381 -4.30 -14.29 -53.74
CA VAL A 381 -3.95 -13.62 -55.01
C VAL A 381 -5.07 -12.65 -55.31
N ALA A 382 -4.66 -11.41 -55.68
CA ALA A 382 -5.58 -10.39 -56.22
C ALA A 382 -6.09 -10.77 -57.61
#